data_f3e9b693fdcc9e4fe15d7052d2de2444
#
_entry.id   f3e9b693fdcc9e4fe15d7052d2de2444
#
_cell.length_a   1.000
_cell.length_b   1.000
_cell.length_c   1.000
_cell.angle_alpha   90.00
_cell.angle_beta   90.00
_cell.angle_gamma   90.00
#
_symmetry.space_group_name_H-M   'P 1'
#
loop_
_entity.id
_entity.type
_entity.pdbx_description
1 polymer ?
#
loop_
_entity_poly.entity_id
_entity_poly.type
_entity_poly.pdbx_seq_one_letter_code
_entity_poly.pdbx_strand_id
1 'polypeptide(L)'
;MNKFFVPTTSPLDWRRLLAEPDKHWKSGRSAKTLAYSWEESQGFPSEVLTVLGASAPFADIEMLVAIPEHQVPLPGGTRPSQSDIWVLARTDSALVSIAVEGKVEEPFGPTLDEWFAEGSQGKETRLTFLREQLELPEVPPGSVRYQFLHRTASAVIEAKRFHAAHAVLLVHSFSQSHEWFSDYTAFAKLFGAEVQVNRLVSVGERGGVSLHLCWVCGDARYLAS
;
A
#
# COMPACT_ATOMS: atom_id res chain seq x y z
N MET A 1 18.10 -6.78 5.80
CA MET A 1 16.81 -6.31 6.32
C MET A 1 16.82 -6.43 7.84
N ASN A 2 16.46 -5.39 8.57
CA ASN A 2 16.36 -5.44 10.03
C ASN A 2 15.22 -6.40 10.43
N LYS A 3 15.51 -7.25 11.43
CA LYS A 3 14.54 -8.23 11.95
C LYS A 3 13.97 -7.84 13.32
N PHE A 4 14.48 -6.75 13.89
CA PHE A 4 14.00 -6.25 15.18
C PHE A 4 12.90 -5.21 14.91
N PHE A 5 11.77 -5.41 15.57
CA PHE A 5 10.62 -4.53 15.52
C PHE A 5 10.46 -3.82 16.87
N VAL A 6 10.26 -2.51 16.83
CA VAL A 6 9.97 -1.69 18.02
C VAL A 6 8.56 -1.16 17.85
N PRO A 7 7.60 -1.52 18.72
CA PRO A 7 6.21 -1.08 18.61
C PRO A 7 6.10 0.43 18.83
N THR A 8 5.12 1.04 18.16
CA THR A 8 4.63 2.37 18.48
C THR A 8 3.62 2.28 19.63
N THR A 9 3.49 3.34 20.41
CA THR A 9 2.56 3.43 21.55
C THR A 9 1.61 4.61 21.42
N SER A 10 1.84 5.46 20.41
CA SER A 10 1.05 6.63 20.15
C SER A 10 1.23 7.10 18.69
N PRO A 11 0.30 7.89 18.13
CA PRO A 11 0.49 8.48 16.80
C PRO A 11 1.78 9.30 16.69
N LEU A 12 2.24 9.96 17.75
CA LEU A 12 3.45 10.78 17.76
C LEU A 12 4.73 9.97 17.53
N ASP A 13 4.72 8.68 17.82
CA ASP A 13 5.86 7.80 17.56
C ASP A 13 6.16 7.64 16.07
N TRP A 14 5.13 7.76 15.21
CA TRP A 14 5.27 7.65 13.77
C TRP A 14 6.07 8.79 13.17
N ARG A 15 5.99 10.00 13.77
CA ARG A 15 6.75 11.15 13.30
C ARG A 15 8.25 10.87 13.17
N ARG A 16 8.83 10.13 14.10
CA ARG A 16 10.28 9.78 14.08
C ARG A 16 10.67 8.77 13.00
N LEU A 17 9.68 8.08 12.41
CA LEU A 17 9.90 7.08 11.37
C LEU A 17 9.89 7.71 9.97
N LEU A 18 9.32 8.90 9.83
CA LEU A 18 9.23 9.63 8.57
C LEU A 18 10.60 10.13 8.11
N ALA A 19 10.88 10.04 6.81
CA ALA A 19 12.11 10.56 6.23
C ALA A 19 12.23 12.09 6.36
N GLU A 20 11.12 12.83 6.23
CA GLU A 20 11.03 14.30 6.33
C GLU A 20 9.89 14.70 7.29
N PRO A 21 10.09 14.57 8.63
CA PRO A 21 9.00 14.77 9.60
C PRO A 21 8.35 16.16 9.53
N ASP A 22 9.14 17.20 9.38
CA ASP A 22 8.62 18.58 9.39
C ASP A 22 7.79 18.92 8.14
N LYS A 23 7.99 18.21 7.06
CA LYS A 23 7.23 18.34 5.83
C LYS A 23 5.93 17.55 5.86
N HIS A 24 5.99 16.31 6.36
CA HIS A 24 4.89 15.35 6.24
C HIS A 24 3.99 15.28 7.48
N TRP A 25 4.51 15.63 8.68
CA TRP A 25 3.73 15.57 9.92
C TRP A 25 2.91 16.86 10.15
N LYS A 26 1.83 17.01 9.39
CA LYS A 26 0.94 18.18 9.47
C LYS A 26 -0.51 17.72 9.46
N SER A 27 -1.39 18.44 10.17
CA SER A 27 -2.84 18.21 10.12
C SER A 27 -3.35 18.33 8.67
N GLY A 28 -4.27 17.47 8.30
CA GLY A 28 -4.76 17.39 6.92
C GLY A 28 -3.76 16.76 5.92
N ARG A 29 -2.67 16.14 6.39
CA ARG A 29 -1.74 15.36 5.55
C ARG A 29 -1.83 13.88 5.88
N SER A 30 -1.59 13.05 4.87
CA SER A 30 -1.80 11.60 4.94
C SER A 30 -1.06 10.93 6.09
N ALA A 31 0.23 11.23 6.30
CA ALA A 31 1.04 10.58 7.32
C ALA A 31 0.47 10.75 8.74
N LYS A 32 0.08 11.98 9.11
CA LYS A 32 -0.48 12.24 10.44
C LYS A 32 -1.89 11.69 10.58
N THR A 33 -2.74 11.93 9.58
CA THR A 33 -4.12 11.44 9.55
C THR A 33 -4.18 9.90 9.66
N LEU A 34 -3.33 9.21 8.90
CA LEU A 34 -3.22 7.75 8.93
C LEU A 34 -2.78 7.25 10.31
N ALA A 35 -1.73 7.86 10.90
CA ALA A 35 -1.22 7.48 12.20
C ALA A 35 -2.29 7.54 13.30
N TYR A 36 -3.07 8.63 13.35
CA TYR A 36 -4.15 8.75 14.32
C TYR A 36 -5.25 7.71 14.10
N SER A 37 -5.67 7.50 12.85
CA SER A 37 -6.71 6.51 12.52
C SER A 37 -6.32 5.10 12.93
N TRP A 38 -5.08 4.68 12.65
CA TRP A 38 -4.64 3.31 12.91
C TRP A 38 -4.28 3.06 14.37
N GLU A 39 -3.63 4.02 15.05
CA GLU A 39 -3.30 3.85 16.48
C GLU A 39 -4.55 3.84 17.38
N GLU A 40 -5.54 4.72 17.10
CA GLU A 40 -6.80 4.73 17.87
C GLU A 40 -7.60 3.45 17.69
N SER A 41 -7.48 2.79 16.55
CA SER A 41 -8.24 1.57 16.24
C SER A 41 -7.72 0.33 16.96
N GLN A 42 -6.47 0.35 17.46
CA GLN A 42 -5.80 -0.81 18.10
C GLN A 42 -5.89 -2.11 17.26
N GLY A 43 -5.95 -1.95 15.95
CA GLY A 43 -6.18 -3.00 14.97
C GLY A 43 -6.48 -2.35 13.62
N PHE A 44 -7.28 -3.00 12.80
CA PHE A 44 -7.79 -2.36 11.59
C PHE A 44 -8.79 -1.25 11.94
N PRO A 45 -8.71 -0.06 11.30
CA PRO A 45 -9.79 0.91 11.32
C PRO A 45 -11.12 0.25 10.88
N SER A 46 -12.22 0.67 11.49
CA SER A 46 -13.53 0.03 11.28
C SER A 46 -13.97 -0.01 9.82
N GLU A 47 -13.68 1.05 9.07
CA GLU A 47 -13.95 1.14 7.64
C GLU A 47 -13.08 0.16 6.82
N VAL A 48 -11.83 -0.02 7.21
CA VAL A 48 -10.92 -1.00 6.58
C VAL A 48 -11.41 -2.41 6.85
N LEU A 49 -11.72 -2.71 8.13
CA LEU A 49 -12.24 -4.02 8.52
C LEU A 49 -13.56 -4.35 7.80
N THR A 50 -14.47 -3.37 7.67
CA THR A 50 -15.74 -3.53 6.96
C THR A 50 -15.53 -3.89 5.49
N VAL A 51 -14.62 -3.19 4.80
CA VAL A 51 -14.37 -3.42 3.37
C VAL A 51 -13.65 -4.75 3.13
N LEU A 52 -12.65 -5.09 3.93
CA LEU A 52 -11.95 -6.38 3.82
C LEU A 52 -12.89 -7.53 4.14
N GLY A 53 -13.60 -7.47 5.27
CA GLY A 53 -14.49 -8.50 5.74
C GLY A 53 -15.73 -8.74 4.87
N ALA A 54 -16.07 -7.82 3.98
CA ALA A 54 -17.14 -8.03 2.99
C ALA A 54 -16.77 -9.08 1.91
N SER A 55 -15.51 -9.48 1.81
CA SER A 55 -15.02 -10.49 0.85
C SER A 55 -14.76 -11.82 1.55
N ALA A 56 -15.27 -12.92 1.01
CA ALA A 56 -15.21 -14.26 1.63
C ALA A 56 -13.82 -14.69 2.12
N PRO A 57 -12.70 -14.44 1.42
CA PRO A 57 -11.37 -14.81 1.92
C PRO A 57 -10.93 -14.04 3.18
N PHE A 58 -11.59 -12.92 3.52
CA PHE A 58 -11.20 -12.00 4.60
C PHE A 58 -12.31 -11.74 5.62
N ALA A 59 -13.38 -12.55 5.63
CA ALA A 59 -14.55 -12.33 6.50
C ALA A 59 -14.19 -12.30 8.00
N ASP A 60 -13.15 -13.03 8.38
CA ASP A 60 -12.63 -13.20 9.73
C ASP A 60 -11.22 -12.64 9.91
N ILE A 61 -10.83 -11.67 9.07
CA ILE A 61 -9.47 -11.13 9.06
C ILE A 61 -9.09 -10.48 10.39
N GLU A 62 -7.93 -10.88 10.92
CA GLU A 62 -7.35 -10.36 12.15
C GLU A 62 -5.92 -9.84 11.88
N MET A 63 -5.61 -8.66 12.42
CA MET A 63 -4.27 -8.09 12.38
C MET A 63 -3.37 -8.81 13.38
N LEU A 64 -2.21 -9.31 12.93
CA LEU A 64 -1.18 -9.90 13.78
C LEU A 64 -0.11 -8.89 14.14
N VAL A 65 0.34 -8.10 13.17
CA VAL A 65 1.33 -7.04 13.36
C VAL A 65 1.17 -5.97 12.28
N ALA A 66 1.36 -4.71 12.64
CA ALA A 66 1.46 -3.60 11.72
C ALA A 66 2.81 -2.89 11.93
N ILE A 67 3.49 -2.53 10.84
CA ILE A 67 4.79 -1.86 10.87
C ILE A 67 4.66 -0.57 10.06
N PRO A 68 4.64 0.59 10.72
CA PRO A 68 4.68 1.88 10.05
C PRO A 68 5.98 2.07 9.26
N GLU A 69 5.90 2.76 8.13
CA GLU A 69 7.05 3.13 7.28
C GLU A 69 7.91 1.93 6.88
N HIS A 70 7.27 0.77 6.68
CA HIS A 70 7.96 -0.47 6.36
C HIS A 70 8.66 -0.41 5.01
N GLN A 71 9.93 -0.83 5.00
CA GLN A 71 10.78 -0.77 3.83
C GLN A 71 11.05 -2.16 3.24
N VAL A 72 10.78 -2.31 1.95
CA VAL A 72 11.09 -3.50 1.16
C VAL A 72 12.20 -3.17 0.17
N PRO A 73 13.39 -3.78 0.27
CA PRO A 73 14.48 -3.57 -0.67
C PRO A 73 14.09 -3.97 -2.09
N LEU A 74 14.43 -3.14 -3.05
CA LEU A 74 14.22 -3.39 -4.47
C LEU A 74 15.54 -3.28 -5.24
N PRO A 75 15.78 -4.10 -6.27
CA PRO A 75 16.98 -3.98 -7.09
C PRO A 75 17.00 -2.67 -7.91
N GLY A 76 18.13 -2.36 -8.51
CA GLY A 76 18.28 -1.21 -9.40
C GLY A 76 18.44 0.13 -8.68
N GLY A 77 18.84 0.13 -7.41
CA GLY A 77 19.14 1.33 -6.65
C GLY A 77 19.07 1.11 -5.15
N THR A 78 19.43 2.13 -4.38
CA THR A 78 19.51 2.05 -2.90
C THR A 78 18.18 2.36 -2.18
N ARG A 79 17.24 3.06 -2.85
CA ARG A 79 15.96 3.42 -2.24
C ARG A 79 15.02 2.22 -2.23
N PRO A 80 14.56 1.77 -1.04
CA PRO A 80 13.56 0.72 -0.93
C PRO A 80 12.17 1.23 -1.34
N SER A 81 11.22 0.32 -1.50
CA SER A 81 9.80 0.67 -1.43
C SER A 81 9.41 0.82 0.04
N GLN A 82 8.81 1.92 0.41
CA GLN A 82 8.44 2.23 1.80
C GLN A 82 6.92 2.44 1.88
N SER A 83 6.19 1.45 2.37
CA SER A 83 4.75 1.55 2.61
C SER A 83 4.47 2.36 3.88
N ASP A 84 3.45 3.20 3.87
CA ASP A 84 3.08 3.99 5.06
C ASP A 84 2.77 3.06 6.25
N ILE A 85 2.13 1.91 5.96
CA ILE A 85 2.02 0.79 6.89
C ILE A 85 2.17 -0.51 6.09
N TRP A 86 2.84 -1.49 6.66
CA TRP A 86 2.70 -2.87 6.23
C TRP A 86 2.05 -3.69 7.34
N VAL A 87 1.08 -4.51 6.98
CA VAL A 87 0.35 -5.37 7.92
C VAL A 87 0.56 -6.83 7.54
N LEU A 88 0.93 -7.64 8.52
CA LEU A 88 0.71 -9.09 8.47
C LEU A 88 -0.60 -9.38 9.21
N ALA A 89 -1.54 -9.96 8.51
CA ALA A 89 -2.82 -10.38 9.05
C ALA A 89 -3.02 -11.88 8.84
N ARG A 90 -4.05 -12.43 9.47
CA ARG A 90 -4.49 -13.80 9.24
C ARG A 90 -5.99 -13.85 9.01
N THR A 91 -6.41 -14.90 8.35
CA THR A 91 -7.77 -15.42 8.36
C THR A 91 -7.76 -16.81 9.01
N ASP A 92 -8.89 -17.49 9.12
CA ASP A 92 -8.94 -18.88 9.63
C ASP A 92 -8.06 -19.83 8.80
N SER A 93 -7.82 -19.53 7.52
CA SER A 93 -7.17 -20.44 6.58
C SER A 93 -5.80 -19.98 6.07
N ALA A 94 -5.45 -18.69 6.17
CA ALA A 94 -4.28 -18.14 5.50
C ALA A 94 -3.71 -16.89 6.16
N LEU A 95 -2.41 -16.63 5.89
CA LEU A 95 -1.78 -15.34 6.15
C LEU A 95 -2.04 -14.37 5.00
N VAL A 96 -2.07 -13.09 5.33
CA VAL A 96 -2.33 -11.97 4.40
C VAL A 96 -1.26 -10.91 4.59
N SER A 97 -0.60 -10.48 3.52
CA SER A 97 0.33 -9.36 3.50
C SER A 97 -0.36 -8.12 2.91
N ILE A 98 -0.42 -7.02 3.63
CA ILE A 98 -1.12 -5.81 3.19
C ILE A 98 -0.14 -4.64 3.19
N ALA A 99 0.10 -4.05 2.01
CA ALA A 99 0.77 -2.76 1.89
C ALA A 99 -0.28 -1.66 1.88
N VAL A 100 -0.22 -0.77 2.87
CA VAL A 100 -1.14 0.36 3.01
C VAL A 100 -0.47 1.64 2.55
N GLU A 101 -1.19 2.42 1.77
CA GLU A 101 -0.82 3.77 1.32
C GLU A 101 -1.89 4.75 1.77
N GLY A 102 -1.53 5.69 2.64
CA GLY A 102 -2.41 6.76 3.10
C GLY A 102 -2.50 7.91 2.10
N LYS A 103 -3.68 8.47 1.90
CA LYS A 103 -3.89 9.66 1.06
C LYS A 103 -4.89 10.62 1.67
N VAL A 104 -4.63 11.91 1.45
CA VAL A 104 -5.61 12.98 1.60
C VAL A 104 -5.74 13.67 0.25
N GLU A 105 -4.97 14.71 -0.03
CA GLU A 105 -4.96 15.45 -1.30
C GLU A 105 -3.66 15.26 -2.08
N GLU A 106 -2.65 14.61 -1.49
CA GLU A 106 -1.34 14.44 -2.08
C GLU A 106 -1.38 13.41 -3.23
N PRO A 107 -0.69 13.69 -4.36
CA PRO A 107 -0.61 12.74 -5.47
C PRO A 107 0.20 11.50 -5.10
N PHE A 108 0.06 10.44 -5.90
CA PHE A 108 0.83 9.20 -5.78
C PHE A 108 2.27 9.29 -6.30
N GLY A 109 2.92 10.45 -6.14
CA GLY A 109 4.27 10.68 -6.66
C GLY A 109 4.30 10.75 -8.18
N PRO A 110 5.47 10.54 -8.81
CA PRO A 110 5.64 10.68 -10.24
C PRO A 110 4.90 9.59 -11.03
N THR A 111 4.50 9.93 -12.25
CA THR A 111 4.13 8.95 -13.27
C THR A 111 5.34 8.12 -13.67
N LEU A 112 5.13 7.02 -14.38
CA LEU A 112 6.24 6.17 -14.83
C LEU A 112 7.15 6.93 -15.81
N ASP A 113 6.58 7.75 -16.71
CA ASP A 113 7.36 8.60 -17.63
C ASP A 113 8.21 9.62 -16.87
N GLU A 114 7.63 10.33 -15.90
CA GLU A 114 8.36 11.29 -15.06
C GLU A 114 9.48 10.60 -14.24
N TRP A 115 9.17 9.44 -13.66
CA TRP A 115 10.15 8.67 -12.91
C TRP A 115 11.28 8.16 -13.81
N PHE A 116 10.98 7.78 -15.06
CA PHE A 116 11.93 7.21 -15.99
C PHE A 116 12.62 8.26 -16.87
N ALA A 117 12.22 9.53 -16.86
CA ALA A 117 12.66 10.60 -17.78
C ALA A 117 14.18 10.67 -18.00
N GLU A 118 14.97 10.47 -16.95
CA GLU A 118 16.41 10.30 -17.03
C GLU A 118 16.77 8.81 -16.90
N GLY A 119 16.43 8.02 -17.89
CA GLY A 119 16.62 6.57 -17.87
C GLY A 119 18.01 6.15 -17.41
N SER A 120 18.09 5.10 -16.61
CA SER A 120 19.36 4.51 -16.19
C SER A 120 19.22 2.99 -16.10
N GLN A 121 20.33 2.29 -16.20
CA GLN A 121 20.37 0.83 -16.05
C GLN A 121 19.70 0.38 -14.73
N GLY A 122 19.86 1.15 -13.64
CA GLY A 122 19.20 0.86 -12.38
C GLY A 122 17.68 0.98 -12.46
N LYS A 123 17.15 2.01 -13.14
CA LYS A 123 15.70 2.15 -13.35
C LYS A 123 15.15 1.04 -14.24
N GLU A 124 15.85 0.64 -15.28
CA GLU A 124 15.48 -0.48 -16.14
C GLU A 124 15.42 -1.79 -15.34
N THR A 125 16.48 -2.09 -14.59
CA THR A 125 16.53 -3.28 -13.71
C THR A 125 15.35 -3.29 -12.74
N ARG A 126 15.03 -2.15 -12.13
CA ARG A 126 13.92 -2.04 -11.17
C ARG A 126 12.58 -2.21 -11.84
N LEU A 127 12.34 -1.57 -12.98
CA LEU A 127 11.06 -1.71 -13.69
C LEU A 127 10.83 -3.16 -14.16
N THR A 128 11.87 -3.80 -14.68
CA THR A 128 11.83 -5.21 -15.07
C THR A 128 11.46 -6.08 -13.87
N PHE A 129 12.14 -5.90 -12.74
CA PHE A 129 11.85 -6.65 -11.52
C PHE A 129 10.40 -6.44 -11.02
N LEU A 130 9.89 -5.20 -11.02
CA LEU A 130 8.52 -4.90 -10.60
C LEU A 130 7.49 -5.58 -11.51
N ARG A 131 7.73 -5.56 -12.82
CA ARG A 131 6.90 -6.26 -13.81
C ARG A 131 6.88 -7.76 -13.57
N GLU A 132 8.04 -8.36 -13.31
CA GLU A 132 8.15 -9.80 -12.98
C GLU A 132 7.39 -10.15 -11.70
N GLN A 133 7.53 -9.33 -10.62
CA GLN A 133 6.81 -9.59 -9.38
C GLN A 133 5.29 -9.49 -9.53
N LEU A 134 4.82 -8.62 -10.43
CA LEU A 134 3.40 -8.40 -10.70
C LEU A 134 2.88 -9.20 -11.90
N GLU A 135 3.76 -9.97 -12.56
CA GLU A 135 3.44 -10.74 -13.78
C GLU A 135 2.74 -9.90 -14.84
N LEU A 136 3.24 -8.66 -15.05
CA LEU A 136 2.74 -7.79 -16.09
C LEU A 136 3.41 -8.13 -17.42
N PRO A 137 2.67 -8.58 -18.44
CA PRO A 137 3.26 -9.03 -19.70
C PRO A 137 3.90 -7.87 -20.49
N GLU A 138 3.33 -6.68 -20.37
CA GLU A 138 3.76 -5.48 -21.08
C GLU A 138 4.34 -4.43 -20.14
N VAL A 139 5.08 -3.48 -20.70
CA VAL A 139 5.50 -2.29 -19.97
C VAL A 139 4.25 -1.45 -19.68
N PRO A 140 4.00 -1.08 -18.41
CA PRO A 140 2.86 -0.24 -18.09
C PRO A 140 2.89 1.10 -18.84
N PRO A 141 1.73 1.68 -19.19
CA PRO A 141 1.68 3.01 -19.78
C PRO A 141 2.41 4.05 -18.92
N GLY A 142 3.09 4.98 -19.57
CA GLY A 142 3.89 6.01 -18.90
C GLY A 142 3.11 6.92 -17.96
N SER A 143 1.79 7.03 -18.14
CA SER A 143 0.86 7.77 -17.27
C SER A 143 0.55 7.08 -15.94
N VAL A 144 0.86 5.80 -15.77
CA VAL A 144 0.62 5.08 -14.51
C VAL A 144 1.56 5.59 -13.43
N ARG A 145 1.05 5.78 -12.22
CA ARG A 145 1.88 6.21 -11.09
C ARG A 145 2.84 5.11 -10.67
N TYR A 146 4.14 5.42 -10.64
CA TYR A 146 5.19 4.50 -10.25
C TYR A 146 5.00 3.94 -8.83
N GLN A 147 4.41 4.73 -7.94
CA GLN A 147 4.15 4.34 -6.55
C GLN A 147 3.27 3.09 -6.46
N PHE A 148 2.24 2.96 -7.27
CA PHE A 148 1.39 1.77 -7.26
C PHE A 148 2.16 0.49 -7.62
N LEU A 149 3.06 0.56 -8.61
CA LEU A 149 3.84 -0.60 -9.02
C LEU A 149 4.70 -1.13 -7.86
N HIS A 150 5.48 -0.26 -7.22
CA HIS A 150 6.39 -0.72 -6.19
C HIS A 150 5.70 -1.04 -4.85
N ARG A 151 4.58 -0.38 -4.50
CA ARG A 151 3.79 -0.74 -3.31
C ARG A 151 3.12 -2.10 -3.47
N THR A 152 2.50 -2.35 -4.61
CA THR A 152 1.87 -3.63 -4.90
C THR A 152 2.89 -4.77 -4.93
N ALA A 153 4.03 -4.55 -5.59
CA ALA A 153 5.12 -5.53 -5.58
C ALA A 153 5.63 -5.79 -4.14
N SER A 154 5.69 -4.78 -3.28
CA SER A 154 6.08 -4.96 -1.88
C SER A 154 5.13 -5.86 -1.12
N ALA A 155 3.82 -5.73 -1.32
CA ALA A 155 2.84 -6.63 -0.71
C ALA A 155 3.07 -8.09 -1.16
N VAL A 156 3.33 -8.32 -2.45
CA VAL A 156 3.62 -9.65 -3.01
C VAL A 156 4.94 -10.21 -2.48
N ILE A 157 6.00 -9.38 -2.43
CA ILE A 157 7.32 -9.80 -1.91
C ILE A 157 7.22 -10.22 -0.45
N GLU A 158 6.54 -9.44 0.38
CA GLU A 158 6.35 -9.77 1.79
C GLU A 158 5.40 -10.97 1.95
N ALA A 159 4.37 -11.13 1.10
CA ALA A 159 3.54 -12.33 1.11
C ALA A 159 4.39 -13.59 0.86
N LYS A 160 5.24 -13.58 -0.16
CA LYS A 160 6.18 -14.70 -0.44
C LYS A 160 7.13 -14.95 0.74
N ARG A 161 7.65 -13.88 1.36
CA ARG A 161 8.57 -13.96 2.49
C ARG A 161 7.94 -14.60 3.73
N PHE A 162 6.67 -14.32 4.01
CA PHE A 162 5.93 -14.85 5.16
C PHE A 162 5.06 -16.06 4.83
N HIS A 163 5.16 -16.59 3.60
CA HIS A 163 4.31 -17.69 3.12
C HIS A 163 2.81 -17.37 3.22
N ALA A 164 2.45 -16.11 3.02
CA ALA A 164 1.05 -15.67 2.98
C ALA A 164 0.42 -16.05 1.64
N ALA A 165 -0.82 -16.52 1.67
CA ALA A 165 -1.56 -16.87 0.47
C ALA A 165 -2.11 -15.65 -0.27
N HIS A 166 -2.25 -14.52 0.43
CA HIS A 166 -2.84 -13.30 -0.10
C HIS A 166 -1.90 -12.10 0.05
N ALA A 167 -1.89 -11.22 -0.97
CA ALA A 167 -1.30 -9.89 -0.94
C ALA A 167 -2.37 -8.85 -1.25
N VAL A 168 -2.38 -7.73 -0.55
CA VAL A 168 -3.32 -6.62 -0.76
C VAL A 168 -2.55 -5.32 -0.90
N LEU A 169 -2.82 -4.57 -1.98
CA LEU A 169 -2.57 -3.13 -2.00
C LEU A 169 -3.82 -2.44 -1.46
N LEU A 170 -3.71 -1.74 -0.34
CA LEU A 170 -4.78 -0.99 0.28
C LEU A 170 -4.45 0.51 0.22
N VAL A 171 -5.24 1.28 -0.50
CA VAL A 171 -5.22 2.74 -0.41
C VAL A 171 -6.23 3.16 0.65
N HIS A 172 -5.77 3.79 1.74
CA HIS A 172 -6.63 4.37 2.77
C HIS A 172 -6.71 5.88 2.55
N SER A 173 -7.76 6.32 1.87
CA SER A 173 -7.92 7.71 1.45
C SER A 173 -8.89 8.46 2.33
N PHE A 174 -8.44 9.56 2.91
CA PHE A 174 -9.27 10.49 3.70
C PHE A 174 -9.79 11.65 2.85
N SER A 175 -9.51 11.65 1.53
CA SER A 175 -10.08 12.63 0.60
C SER A 175 -11.58 12.45 0.46
N GLN A 176 -12.34 13.49 0.74
CA GLN A 176 -13.80 13.47 0.64
C GLN A 176 -14.30 13.56 -0.81
N SER A 177 -13.43 14.00 -1.73
CA SER A 177 -13.67 14.03 -3.18
C SER A 177 -13.11 12.82 -3.93
N HIS A 178 -12.53 11.84 -3.21
CA HIS A 178 -11.82 10.70 -3.78
C HIS A 178 -10.68 11.12 -4.73
N GLU A 179 -9.93 12.14 -4.30
CA GLU A 179 -8.79 12.66 -5.06
C GLU A 179 -7.87 11.50 -5.49
N TRP A 180 -7.42 11.54 -6.77
CA TRP A 180 -6.54 10.53 -7.37
C TRP A 180 -7.12 9.11 -7.53
N PHE A 181 -8.42 8.90 -7.30
CA PHE A 181 -9.05 7.59 -7.57
C PHE A 181 -8.93 7.19 -9.05
N SER A 182 -8.89 8.16 -9.96
CA SER A 182 -8.64 7.92 -11.40
C SER A 182 -7.29 7.29 -11.67
N ASP A 183 -6.22 7.68 -10.94
CA ASP A 183 -4.89 7.09 -11.06
C ASP A 183 -4.88 5.64 -10.58
N TYR A 184 -5.59 5.35 -9.47
CA TYR A 184 -5.78 3.99 -8.99
C TYR A 184 -6.57 3.14 -9.99
N THR A 185 -7.60 3.70 -10.62
CA THR A 185 -8.36 3.01 -11.66
C THR A 185 -7.49 2.70 -12.88
N ALA A 186 -6.64 3.64 -13.32
CA ALA A 186 -5.69 3.42 -14.40
C ALA A 186 -4.68 2.31 -14.07
N PHE A 187 -4.22 2.24 -12.82
CA PHE A 187 -3.35 1.15 -12.36
C PHE A 187 -4.07 -0.20 -12.35
N ALA A 188 -5.30 -0.28 -11.85
CA ALA A 188 -6.09 -1.52 -11.79
C ALA A 188 -6.36 -2.12 -13.18
N LYS A 189 -6.48 -1.28 -14.20
CA LYS A 189 -6.62 -1.73 -15.60
C LYS A 189 -5.44 -2.54 -16.12
N LEU A 190 -4.24 -2.41 -15.54
CA LEU A 190 -3.09 -3.26 -15.89
C LEU A 190 -3.37 -4.73 -15.62
N PHE A 191 -4.30 -5.03 -14.74
CA PHE A 191 -4.74 -6.37 -14.35
C PHE A 191 -6.10 -6.74 -14.96
N GLY A 192 -6.65 -5.91 -15.85
CA GLY A 192 -7.99 -6.10 -16.41
C GLY A 192 -9.12 -5.92 -15.39
N ALA A 193 -8.86 -5.22 -14.28
CA ALA A 193 -9.82 -5.08 -13.18
C ALA A 193 -10.59 -3.75 -13.25
N GLU A 194 -11.90 -3.83 -12.95
CA GLU A 194 -12.74 -2.69 -12.64
C GLU A 194 -12.82 -2.52 -11.12
N VAL A 195 -12.54 -1.31 -10.64
CA VAL A 195 -12.47 -1.00 -9.22
C VAL A 195 -13.53 0.03 -8.80
N GLN A 196 -13.93 -0.06 -7.55
CA GLN A 196 -14.88 0.86 -6.93
C GLN A 196 -14.34 1.25 -5.54
N VAL A 197 -14.74 2.44 -5.10
CA VAL A 197 -14.47 2.89 -3.73
C VAL A 197 -15.15 1.96 -2.72
N ASN A 198 -14.47 1.68 -1.61
CA ASN A 198 -14.90 0.79 -0.54
C ASN A 198 -15.22 -0.65 -1.03
N ARG A 199 -14.46 -1.12 -2.01
CA ARG A 199 -14.56 -2.48 -2.50
C ARG A 199 -13.20 -3.10 -2.75
N LEU A 200 -13.01 -4.31 -2.23
CA LEU A 200 -11.86 -5.14 -2.56
C LEU A 200 -12.12 -5.89 -3.87
N VAL A 201 -11.13 -5.94 -4.74
CA VAL A 201 -11.17 -6.70 -5.99
C VAL A 201 -9.96 -7.64 -6.06
N SER A 202 -10.21 -8.91 -6.44
CA SER A 202 -9.14 -9.85 -6.75
C SER A 202 -8.66 -9.64 -8.18
N VAL A 203 -7.34 -9.61 -8.37
CA VAL A 203 -6.72 -9.41 -9.70
C VAL A 203 -5.90 -10.63 -10.14
N GLY A 204 -6.18 -11.78 -9.55
CA GLY A 204 -5.55 -13.06 -9.87
C GLY A 204 -4.29 -13.36 -9.07
N GLU A 205 -3.60 -14.43 -9.42
CA GLU A 205 -2.37 -14.87 -8.74
C GLU A 205 -1.13 -14.19 -9.31
N ARG A 206 -0.11 -14.02 -8.44
CA ARG A 206 1.21 -13.49 -8.77
C ARG A 206 2.29 -14.33 -8.07
N GLY A 207 2.85 -15.29 -8.80
CA GLY A 207 3.85 -16.21 -8.25
C GLY A 207 3.33 -17.05 -7.08
N GLY A 208 2.10 -17.56 -7.18
CA GLY A 208 1.44 -18.37 -6.16
C GLY A 208 0.83 -17.57 -5.01
N VAL A 209 0.74 -16.24 -5.13
CA VAL A 209 0.08 -15.35 -4.16
C VAL A 209 -1.14 -14.72 -4.81
N SER A 210 -2.31 -14.85 -4.20
CA SER A 210 -3.54 -14.18 -4.67
C SER A 210 -3.45 -12.69 -4.40
N LEU A 211 -3.42 -11.87 -5.45
CA LEU A 211 -3.30 -10.41 -5.35
C LEU A 211 -4.67 -9.73 -5.35
N HIS A 212 -4.81 -8.76 -4.46
CA HIS A 212 -6.03 -7.96 -4.32
C HIS A 212 -5.70 -6.47 -4.29
N LEU A 213 -6.63 -5.66 -4.79
CA LEU A 213 -6.57 -4.20 -4.75
C LEU A 213 -7.77 -3.69 -3.96
N CYS A 214 -7.55 -2.66 -3.13
CA CYS A 214 -8.59 -2.08 -2.30
C CYS A 214 -8.40 -0.58 -2.16
N TRP A 215 -9.48 0.19 -2.31
CA TRP A 215 -9.54 1.62 -1.97
C TRP A 215 -10.58 1.81 -0.90
N VAL A 216 -10.17 2.29 0.27
CA VAL A 216 -11.04 2.51 1.43
C VAL A 216 -11.11 4.00 1.74
N CYS A 217 -12.33 4.52 1.92
CA CYS A 217 -12.54 5.87 2.41
C CYS A 217 -12.36 5.90 3.92
N GLY A 218 -11.41 6.71 4.37
CA GLY A 218 -11.14 6.95 5.78
C GLY A 218 -12.11 7.95 6.40
N ASP A 219 -12.25 7.88 7.72
CA ASP A 219 -13.12 8.77 8.47
C ASP A 219 -12.55 10.21 8.47
N ALA A 220 -13.35 11.17 8.02
CA ALA A 220 -12.98 12.58 7.91
C ALA A 220 -12.59 13.23 9.25
N ARG A 221 -13.01 12.66 10.40
CA ARG A 221 -12.67 13.16 11.73
C ARG A 221 -11.16 13.28 11.93
N TYR A 222 -10.38 12.39 11.32
CA TYR A 222 -8.92 12.39 11.45
C TYR A 222 -8.19 13.46 10.63
N LEU A 223 -8.88 14.17 9.74
CA LEU A 223 -8.29 15.31 9.01
C LEU A 223 -7.92 16.49 9.93
N ALA A 224 -8.60 16.60 11.07
CA ALA A 224 -8.36 17.64 12.07
C ALA A 224 -7.27 17.26 13.09
N SER A 225 -6.75 16.04 13.05
CA SER A 225 -5.77 15.52 14.01
C SER A 225 -4.45 16.29 14.00
#